data_4216ccacb6aaf5aeec2452ac8beb5ec3
#
_entry.id   4216ccacb6aaf5aeec2452ac8beb5ec3
#
_cell.length_a   1.000
_cell.length_b   1.000
_cell.length_c   1.000
_cell.angle_alpha   90.00
_cell.angle_beta   90.00
_cell.angle_gamma   90.00
#
_symmetry.space_group_name_H-M   'P 1'
#
loop_
_entity.id
_entity.type
_entity.pdbx_description
1 polymer ?
#
loop_
_entity_poly.entity_id
_entity_poly.type
_entity_poly.pdbx_seq_one_letter_code
_entity_poly.pdbx_strand_id
1 'polypeptide(L)'
;MMEQKNDQSLLEAAHAVGGWIENMLLSLPERFRGQIQEIGLRAGRPITLSCGREIWFPDGHGQAVRRPQQGVPVVTAQELAAVLHRLCGYSVYSFQEELREGYLTLRGGHRVGVAGTAVMQQGRISAVKEVSSLNIRLAREKKGCADELLRRLGPELSGGLLLAGPPAAGKTTLLRDLARQLAGGETGRFRKVTVVDERGELAGCWQGEPQHDLGICCDVISGCPKALGILQAVRALSPEFLVCDEVGNGGEVEALLQCLHTGASLIASIHAGTKEELLRRPQAVTLLRAGAFGAVALLGSREAPGTICEWEKAGDLLAQADGNAAAGSDRSFCRVSGVA
;
A
#
# COMPACT_ATOMS: atom_id res chain seq x y z
N MET A 1 -17.97 -0.10 -16.02
CA MET A 1 -17.46 -1.15 -15.11
C MET A 1 -16.54 -0.61 -14.02
N MET A 2 -15.50 0.22 -14.30
CA MET A 2 -14.64 0.85 -13.26
C MET A 2 -15.38 1.90 -12.42
N GLU A 3 -16.22 2.73 -13.01
CA GLU A 3 -17.00 3.74 -12.28
C GLU A 3 -18.01 3.10 -11.31
N GLN A 4 -18.68 2.03 -11.69
CA GLN A 4 -19.61 1.31 -10.83
C GLN A 4 -18.92 0.68 -9.60
N LYS A 5 -17.69 0.18 -9.75
CA LYS A 5 -16.93 -0.40 -8.63
C LYS A 5 -16.40 0.67 -7.67
N ASN A 6 -16.07 1.85 -8.18
CA ASN A 6 -15.67 2.99 -7.36
C ASN A 6 -16.84 3.57 -6.57
N ASP A 7 -18.04 3.54 -7.13
CA ASP A 7 -19.28 3.91 -6.43
C ASP A 7 -19.56 2.95 -5.29
N GLN A 8 -19.38 1.64 -5.50
CA GLN A 8 -19.54 0.62 -4.46
C GLN A 8 -18.65 0.87 -3.24
N SER A 9 -17.38 1.25 -3.44
CA SER A 9 -16.47 1.59 -2.34
C SER A 9 -16.96 2.78 -1.50
N LEU A 10 -17.57 3.79 -2.13
CA LEU A 10 -18.20 4.90 -1.39
C LEU A 10 -19.43 4.44 -0.63
N LEU A 11 -20.28 3.60 -1.24
CA LEU A 11 -21.49 3.07 -0.59
C LEU A 11 -21.12 2.31 0.68
N GLU A 12 -20.14 1.41 0.63
CA GLU A 12 -19.66 0.65 1.77
C GLU A 12 -19.13 1.56 2.89
N ALA A 13 -18.29 2.55 2.56
CA ALA A 13 -17.78 3.49 3.53
C ALA A 13 -18.90 4.39 4.12
N ALA A 14 -19.85 4.84 3.29
CA ALA A 14 -20.99 5.63 3.75
C ALA A 14 -21.87 4.84 4.73
N HIS A 15 -22.17 3.57 4.43
CA HIS A 15 -22.90 2.70 5.34
C HIS A 15 -22.17 2.47 6.67
N ALA A 16 -20.84 2.31 6.64
CA ALA A 16 -20.05 2.19 7.85
C ALA A 16 -20.11 3.45 8.72
N VAL A 17 -20.10 4.63 8.11
CA VAL A 17 -20.25 5.93 8.79
C VAL A 17 -21.68 6.11 9.32
N GLY A 18 -22.69 5.84 8.49
CA GLY A 18 -24.11 5.87 8.82
C GLY A 18 -24.69 7.25 9.18
N GLY A 19 -25.98 7.26 9.53
CA GLY A 19 -26.70 8.44 9.97
C GLY A 19 -26.91 9.46 8.86
N TRP A 20 -26.96 10.74 9.22
CA TRP A 20 -27.19 11.83 8.26
C TRP A 20 -26.00 12.00 7.27
N ILE A 21 -24.78 11.63 7.69
CA ILE A 21 -23.58 11.69 6.85
C ILE A 21 -23.72 10.69 5.70
N GLU A 22 -24.18 9.48 5.97
CA GLU A 22 -24.48 8.49 4.95
C GLU A 22 -25.49 9.04 3.92
N ASN A 23 -26.65 9.53 4.39
CA ASN A 23 -27.68 10.08 3.52
C ASN A 23 -27.15 11.21 2.63
N MET A 24 -26.32 12.09 3.21
CA MET A 24 -25.68 13.17 2.46
C MET A 24 -24.73 12.65 1.39
N LEU A 25 -23.88 11.67 1.69
CA LEU A 25 -22.97 11.08 0.72
C LEU A 25 -23.71 10.35 -0.39
N LEU A 26 -24.79 9.62 -0.06
CA LEU A 26 -25.61 8.88 -1.03
C LEU A 26 -26.44 9.79 -1.92
N SER A 27 -26.78 11.00 -1.48
CA SER A 27 -27.51 11.98 -2.29
C SER A 27 -26.68 12.59 -3.43
N LEU A 28 -25.34 12.46 -3.38
CA LEU A 28 -24.46 12.96 -4.42
C LEU A 28 -24.63 12.21 -5.75
N PRO A 29 -24.44 12.86 -6.91
CA PRO A 29 -24.57 12.21 -8.21
C PRO A 29 -23.57 11.04 -8.35
N GLU A 30 -24.01 9.93 -8.90
CA GLU A 30 -23.19 8.69 -9.07
C GLU A 30 -21.84 8.95 -9.73
N ARG A 31 -21.83 9.75 -10.82
CA ARG A 31 -20.58 10.15 -11.50
C ARG A 31 -19.58 10.87 -10.60
N PHE A 32 -20.07 11.66 -9.65
CA PHE A 32 -19.22 12.35 -8.70
C PHE A 32 -18.75 11.39 -7.59
N ARG A 33 -19.64 10.54 -7.08
CA ARG A 33 -19.33 9.53 -6.07
C ARG A 33 -18.17 8.64 -6.49
N GLY A 34 -18.16 8.18 -7.74
CA GLY A 34 -17.08 7.37 -8.31
C GLY A 34 -15.70 8.05 -8.35
N GLN A 35 -15.64 9.38 -8.22
CA GLN A 35 -14.38 10.15 -8.20
C GLN A 35 -13.81 10.36 -6.79
N ILE A 36 -14.64 10.22 -5.75
CA ILE A 36 -14.24 10.46 -4.36
C ILE A 36 -13.20 9.42 -3.93
N GLN A 37 -12.07 9.88 -3.42
CA GLN A 37 -10.97 9.04 -2.94
C GLN A 37 -10.89 9.01 -1.42
N GLU A 38 -11.35 10.09 -0.76
CA GLU A 38 -11.24 10.26 0.67
C GLU A 38 -12.39 11.11 1.21
N ILE A 39 -12.91 10.74 2.37
CA ILE A 39 -13.93 11.46 3.12
C ILE A 39 -13.29 11.97 4.40
N GLY A 40 -13.23 13.28 4.59
CA GLY A 40 -12.70 13.91 5.80
C GLY A 40 -13.81 14.42 6.71
N LEU A 41 -13.86 13.87 7.91
CA LEU A 41 -14.76 14.29 9.00
C LEU A 41 -13.94 15.01 10.08
N ARG A 42 -14.31 16.22 10.46
CA ARG A 42 -13.60 17.01 11.48
C ARG A 42 -14.59 17.69 12.41
N ALA A 43 -14.32 17.65 13.70
CA ALA A 43 -15.19 18.27 14.71
C ALA A 43 -15.36 19.77 14.45
N GLY A 44 -16.63 20.23 14.40
CA GLY A 44 -16.98 21.61 14.14
C GLY A 44 -16.70 22.10 12.71
N ARG A 45 -16.52 21.19 11.73
CA ARG A 45 -16.21 21.53 10.34
C ARG A 45 -17.14 20.80 9.36
N PRO A 46 -17.33 21.36 8.15
CA PRO A 46 -18.01 20.67 7.07
C PRO A 46 -17.24 19.39 6.65
N ILE A 47 -17.98 18.43 6.09
CA ILE A 47 -17.42 17.25 5.46
C ILE A 47 -16.58 17.67 4.26
N THR A 48 -15.42 17.06 4.08
CA THR A 48 -14.57 17.24 2.90
C THR A 48 -14.50 15.98 2.06
N LEU A 49 -14.52 16.12 0.75
CA LEU A 49 -14.41 15.03 -0.22
C LEU A 49 -13.19 15.30 -1.10
N SER A 50 -12.20 14.41 -1.06
CA SER A 50 -11.01 14.52 -1.91
C SER A 50 -11.23 13.78 -3.22
N CYS A 51 -11.11 14.49 -4.35
CA CYS A 51 -11.19 13.97 -5.70
C CYS A 51 -9.90 14.33 -6.45
N GLY A 52 -8.93 13.42 -6.51
CA GLY A 52 -7.60 13.72 -7.03
C GLY A 52 -6.86 14.75 -6.19
N ARG A 53 -6.55 15.91 -6.78
CA ARG A 53 -5.91 17.04 -6.08
C ARG A 53 -6.90 18.07 -5.55
N GLU A 54 -8.19 17.87 -5.77
CA GLU A 54 -9.24 18.83 -5.44
C GLU A 54 -10.01 18.41 -4.21
N ILE A 55 -10.44 19.41 -3.43
CA ILE A 55 -11.31 19.23 -2.26
C ILE A 55 -12.66 19.82 -2.58
N TRP A 56 -13.71 19.06 -2.28
CA TRP A 56 -15.10 19.40 -2.47
C TRP A 56 -15.85 19.29 -1.15
N PHE A 57 -16.97 19.96 -1.07
CA PHE A 57 -17.85 20.01 0.11
C PHE A 57 -19.26 19.62 -0.33
N PRO A 58 -19.90 18.59 0.27
CA PRO A 58 -21.30 18.30 0.01
C PRO A 58 -22.17 19.42 0.59
N ASP A 59 -23.12 19.93 -0.19
CA ASP A 59 -23.96 21.08 0.18
C ASP A 59 -25.21 20.72 1.01
N GLY A 60 -25.48 19.43 1.17
CA GLY A 60 -26.68 18.90 1.84
C GLY A 60 -27.91 18.80 0.93
N HIS A 61 -27.82 19.26 -0.32
CA HIS A 61 -28.90 19.24 -1.33
C HIS A 61 -28.57 18.31 -2.51
N GLY A 62 -27.62 17.40 -2.34
CA GLY A 62 -27.24 16.44 -3.36
C GLY A 62 -26.20 16.95 -4.35
N GLN A 63 -25.49 18.04 -4.05
CA GLN A 63 -24.40 18.54 -4.87
C GLN A 63 -23.11 18.68 -4.06
N ALA A 64 -21.99 18.74 -4.78
CA ALA A 64 -20.69 19.05 -4.21
C ALA A 64 -20.16 20.36 -4.77
N VAL A 65 -19.70 21.22 -3.88
CA VAL A 65 -19.23 22.58 -4.21
C VAL A 65 -17.76 22.75 -3.82
N ARG A 66 -17.05 23.65 -4.49
CA ARG A 66 -15.62 23.90 -4.20
C ARG A 66 -15.39 24.78 -2.98
N ARG A 67 -16.40 25.49 -2.53
CA ARG A 67 -16.36 26.34 -1.32
C ARG A 67 -17.63 26.12 -0.52
N PRO A 68 -17.51 25.81 0.78
CA PRO A 68 -18.69 25.62 1.61
C PRO A 68 -19.45 26.95 1.71
N GLN A 69 -20.77 26.89 1.53
CA GLN A 69 -21.66 28.02 1.71
C GLN A 69 -22.10 28.14 3.18
N GLN A 70 -22.67 29.26 3.54
CA GLN A 70 -23.23 29.46 4.86
C GLN A 70 -24.41 28.49 5.07
N GLY A 71 -24.44 27.75 6.19
CA GLY A 71 -25.48 26.75 6.47
C GLY A 71 -25.18 25.32 6.05
N VAL A 72 -24.01 25.06 5.46
CA VAL A 72 -23.56 23.66 5.21
C VAL A 72 -23.45 22.90 6.54
N PRO A 73 -24.00 21.69 6.64
CA PRO A 73 -23.92 20.89 7.85
C PRO A 73 -22.48 20.65 8.30
N VAL A 74 -22.24 20.78 9.61
CA VAL A 74 -20.94 20.53 10.24
C VAL A 74 -21.01 19.28 11.13
N VAL A 75 -19.93 18.53 11.17
CA VAL A 75 -19.82 17.35 12.03
C VAL A 75 -19.48 17.80 13.45
N THR A 76 -20.32 17.49 14.43
CA THR A 76 -20.05 17.79 15.83
C THR A 76 -19.04 16.79 16.42
N ALA A 77 -18.39 17.16 17.54
CA ALA A 77 -17.50 16.22 18.27
C ALA A 77 -18.24 14.97 18.74
N GLN A 78 -19.51 15.12 19.11
CA GLN A 78 -20.36 14.01 19.56
C GLN A 78 -20.67 13.02 18.42
N GLU A 79 -21.00 13.55 17.24
CA GLU A 79 -21.23 12.73 16.05
C GLU A 79 -19.96 12.04 15.59
N LEU A 80 -18.81 12.74 15.65
CA LEU A 80 -17.52 12.14 15.29
C LEU A 80 -17.17 10.96 16.21
N ALA A 81 -17.41 11.10 17.51
CA ALA A 81 -17.24 9.99 18.47
C ALA A 81 -18.21 8.83 18.18
N ALA A 82 -19.47 9.13 17.86
CA ALA A 82 -20.48 8.12 17.51
C ALA A 82 -20.09 7.39 16.20
N VAL A 83 -19.54 8.09 15.21
CA VAL A 83 -19.00 7.48 14.00
C VAL A 83 -17.86 6.54 14.33
N LEU A 84 -16.87 6.98 15.13
CA LEU A 84 -15.76 6.10 15.53
C LEU A 84 -16.24 4.84 16.24
N HIS A 85 -17.17 4.97 17.20
CA HIS A 85 -17.76 3.81 17.88
C HIS A 85 -18.41 2.82 16.91
N ARG A 86 -19.11 3.32 15.90
CA ARG A 86 -19.75 2.51 14.86
C ARG A 86 -18.72 1.81 13.99
N LEU A 87 -17.68 2.52 13.55
CA LEU A 87 -16.58 1.97 12.77
C LEU A 87 -15.83 0.84 13.51
N CYS A 88 -15.75 0.94 14.83
CA CYS A 88 -15.20 -0.12 15.70
C CYS A 88 -16.22 -1.22 16.07
N GLY A 89 -17.38 -1.30 15.40
CA GLY A 89 -18.43 -2.27 15.74
C GLY A 89 -18.87 -2.20 17.21
N TYR A 90 -18.86 -0.99 17.79
CA TYR A 90 -19.14 -0.68 19.20
C TYR A 90 -18.17 -1.30 20.22
N SER A 91 -17.04 -1.84 19.75
CA SER A 91 -15.98 -2.41 20.60
C SER A 91 -14.62 -1.74 20.30
N VAL A 92 -14.42 -0.54 20.83
CA VAL A 92 -13.17 0.23 20.65
C VAL A 92 -11.95 -0.53 21.19
N TYR A 93 -12.16 -1.38 22.21
CA TYR A 93 -11.10 -2.20 22.78
C TYR A 93 -10.47 -3.19 21.79
N SER A 94 -11.25 -3.72 20.87
CA SER A 94 -10.77 -4.67 19.86
C SER A 94 -9.84 -4.03 18.83
N PHE A 95 -9.82 -2.70 18.75
CA PHE A 95 -9.04 -1.91 17.77
C PHE A 95 -7.98 -1.04 18.46
N GLN A 96 -7.60 -1.35 19.71
CA GLN A 96 -6.65 -0.52 20.44
C GLN A 96 -5.26 -0.45 19.81
N GLU A 97 -4.79 -1.52 19.18
CA GLU A 97 -3.48 -1.55 18.54
C GLU A 97 -3.48 -0.67 17.30
N GLU A 98 -4.48 -0.81 16.43
CA GLU A 98 -4.64 0.03 15.24
C GLU A 98 -4.83 1.50 15.61
N LEU A 99 -5.62 1.79 16.64
CA LEU A 99 -5.82 3.16 17.12
C LEU A 99 -4.54 3.79 17.68
N ARG A 100 -3.65 3.00 18.29
CA ARG A 100 -2.31 3.45 18.69
C ARG A 100 -1.44 3.83 17.50
N GLU A 101 -1.59 3.12 16.40
CA GLU A 101 -0.93 3.43 15.13
C GLU A 101 -1.62 4.56 14.35
N GLY A 102 -2.76 5.05 14.84
CA GLY A 102 -3.51 6.18 14.28
C GLY A 102 -4.41 5.83 13.11
N TYR A 103 -4.73 4.56 12.88
CA TYR A 103 -5.66 4.16 11.83
C TYR A 103 -6.48 2.91 12.19
N LEU A 104 -7.55 2.69 11.41
CA LEU A 104 -8.39 1.49 11.42
C LEU A 104 -8.54 0.99 9.99
N THR A 105 -8.67 -0.33 9.82
CA THR A 105 -9.13 -0.92 8.56
C THR A 105 -10.61 -1.30 8.71
N LEU A 106 -11.44 -0.94 7.73
CA LEU A 106 -12.85 -1.28 7.69
C LEU A 106 -13.11 -2.43 6.73
N ARG A 107 -14.30 -3.03 6.86
CA ARG A 107 -14.81 -3.93 5.84
C ARG A 107 -14.77 -3.22 4.47
N GLY A 108 -14.39 -3.96 3.41
CA GLY A 108 -14.13 -3.40 2.08
C GLY A 108 -12.70 -2.83 1.93
N GLY A 109 -11.83 -2.96 2.94
CA GLY A 109 -10.42 -2.55 2.88
C GLY A 109 -10.20 -1.03 2.98
N HIS A 110 -11.24 -0.28 3.35
CA HIS A 110 -11.12 1.17 3.56
C HIS A 110 -10.26 1.45 4.78
N ARG A 111 -9.37 2.44 4.67
CA ARG A 111 -8.49 2.85 5.77
C ARG A 111 -8.96 4.16 6.38
N VAL A 112 -9.15 4.18 7.69
CA VAL A 112 -9.56 5.36 8.44
C VAL A 112 -8.41 5.87 9.29
N GLY A 113 -7.83 7.00 8.91
CA GLY A 113 -6.90 7.73 9.77
C GLY A 113 -7.65 8.40 10.92
N VAL A 114 -7.15 8.25 12.14
CA VAL A 114 -7.75 8.79 13.36
C VAL A 114 -6.81 9.81 13.99
N ALA A 115 -7.29 11.03 14.19
CA ALA A 115 -6.55 12.06 14.91
C ALA A 115 -7.34 12.54 16.14
N GLY A 116 -6.60 12.80 17.21
CA GLY A 116 -7.16 13.24 18.49
C GLY A 116 -6.04 13.55 19.47
N THR A 117 -6.36 13.63 20.76
CA THR A 117 -5.40 13.84 21.84
C THR A 117 -4.71 12.52 22.17
N ALA A 118 -3.39 12.45 21.96
CA ALA A 118 -2.61 11.26 22.29
C ALA A 118 -2.46 11.10 23.81
N VAL A 119 -2.67 9.89 24.31
CA VAL A 119 -2.34 9.48 25.68
C VAL A 119 -0.98 8.78 25.64
N MET A 120 0.00 9.32 26.34
CA MET A 120 1.36 8.78 26.35
C MET A 120 1.58 7.88 27.58
N GLN A 121 2.20 6.72 27.35
CA GLN A 121 2.66 5.82 28.40
C GLN A 121 4.04 5.27 28.02
N GLN A 122 5.00 5.41 28.91
CA GLN A 122 6.40 4.94 28.70
C GLN A 122 7.02 5.42 27.36
N GLY A 123 6.74 6.68 26.97
CA GLY A 123 7.25 7.27 25.73
C GLY A 123 6.59 6.81 24.44
N ARG A 124 5.51 6.04 24.52
CA ARG A 124 4.71 5.56 23.37
C ARG A 124 3.27 6.03 23.49
N ILE A 125 2.60 6.15 22.34
CA ILE A 125 1.15 6.39 22.32
C ILE A 125 0.46 5.13 22.83
N SER A 126 -0.28 5.24 23.93
CA SER A 126 -1.06 4.14 24.52
C SER A 126 -2.51 4.15 24.07
N ALA A 127 -3.05 5.34 23.78
CA ALA A 127 -4.42 5.52 23.29
C ALA A 127 -4.57 6.89 22.61
N VAL A 128 -5.66 7.06 21.86
CA VAL A 128 -6.13 8.35 21.36
C VAL A 128 -7.47 8.65 22.01
N LYS A 129 -7.59 9.83 22.60
CA LYS A 129 -8.84 10.35 23.19
C LYS A 129 -9.24 11.65 22.49
N GLU A 130 -10.48 12.09 22.74
CA GLU A 130 -10.99 13.36 22.19
C GLU A 130 -10.73 13.43 20.68
N VAL A 131 -11.23 12.41 19.94
CA VAL A 131 -11.03 12.33 18.49
C VAL A 131 -11.52 13.61 17.83
N SER A 132 -10.62 14.27 17.10
CA SER A 132 -10.85 15.55 16.43
C SER A 132 -11.10 15.40 14.94
N SER A 133 -10.62 14.31 14.32
CA SER A 133 -10.89 14.01 12.91
C SER A 133 -10.79 12.53 12.57
N LEU A 134 -11.57 12.14 11.57
CA LEU A 134 -11.51 10.85 10.89
C LEU A 134 -11.32 11.09 9.40
N ASN A 135 -10.39 10.37 8.80
CA ASN A 135 -10.03 10.52 7.40
C ASN A 135 -10.18 9.17 6.69
N ILE A 136 -11.28 8.96 5.98
CA ILE A 136 -11.66 7.68 5.41
C ILE A 136 -11.16 7.62 3.98
N ARG A 137 -10.11 6.83 3.73
CA ARG A 137 -9.60 6.54 2.39
C ARG A 137 -10.35 5.37 1.79
N LEU A 138 -10.95 5.59 0.64
CA LEU A 138 -11.70 4.58 -0.07
C LEU A 138 -10.76 3.60 -0.75
N ALA A 139 -10.91 2.32 -0.44
CA ALA A 139 -10.18 1.26 -1.10
C ALA A 139 -10.61 1.17 -2.56
N ARG A 140 -9.65 0.98 -3.45
CA ARG A 140 -9.89 0.81 -4.88
C ARG A 140 -9.04 -0.33 -5.40
N GLU A 141 -9.66 -1.23 -6.12
CA GLU A 141 -8.97 -2.30 -6.83
C GLU A 141 -8.77 -1.90 -8.29
N LYS A 142 -7.58 -2.17 -8.80
CA LYS A 142 -7.25 -2.05 -10.23
C LYS A 142 -6.86 -3.42 -10.77
N LYS A 143 -7.85 -4.22 -11.16
CA LYS A 143 -7.62 -5.52 -11.81
C LYS A 143 -6.99 -5.32 -13.19
N GLY A 144 -6.01 -6.18 -13.53
CA GLY A 144 -5.28 -6.13 -14.79
C GLY A 144 -4.16 -5.08 -14.85
N CYS A 145 -3.91 -4.33 -13.77
CA CYS A 145 -2.82 -3.36 -13.80
C CYS A 145 -1.43 -4.02 -13.82
N ALA A 146 -1.32 -5.30 -13.43
CA ALA A 146 -0.08 -6.06 -13.46
C ALA A 146 0.12 -6.88 -14.74
N ASP A 147 -0.78 -6.82 -15.72
CA ASP A 147 -0.70 -7.60 -16.97
C ASP A 147 0.63 -7.39 -17.71
N GLU A 148 1.10 -6.16 -17.78
CA GLU A 148 2.38 -5.83 -18.39
C GLU A 148 3.58 -6.43 -17.65
N LEU A 149 3.54 -6.45 -16.32
CA LEU A 149 4.57 -7.10 -15.50
C LEU A 149 4.61 -8.61 -15.77
N LEU A 150 3.47 -9.27 -15.75
CA LEU A 150 3.36 -10.71 -16.02
C LEU A 150 3.82 -11.06 -17.42
N ARG A 151 3.46 -10.26 -18.42
CA ARG A 151 3.91 -10.45 -19.80
C ARG A 151 5.43 -10.37 -19.93
N ARG A 152 6.08 -9.46 -19.19
CA ARG A 152 7.55 -9.30 -19.19
C ARG A 152 8.26 -10.38 -18.41
N LEU A 153 7.68 -10.84 -17.29
CA LEU A 153 8.22 -11.95 -16.51
C LEU A 153 8.17 -13.28 -17.27
N GLY A 154 7.22 -13.41 -18.21
CA GLY A 154 7.03 -14.62 -19.00
C GLY A 154 6.38 -15.77 -18.21
N PRO A 155 6.13 -16.94 -18.86
CA PRO A 155 5.34 -18.03 -18.29
C PRO A 155 6.00 -18.73 -17.10
N GLU A 156 7.33 -18.75 -17.04
CA GLU A 156 8.06 -19.42 -15.97
C GLU A 156 8.07 -18.63 -14.67
N LEU A 157 7.90 -17.29 -14.73
CA LEU A 157 7.90 -16.38 -13.58
C LEU A 157 9.08 -16.62 -12.62
N SER A 158 10.18 -17.18 -13.18
CA SER A 158 11.33 -17.59 -12.40
C SER A 158 12.19 -16.41 -11.95
N GLY A 159 12.71 -16.50 -10.73
CA GLY A 159 13.71 -15.56 -10.21
C GLY A 159 13.17 -14.34 -9.47
N GLY A 160 11.87 -14.22 -9.28
CA GLY A 160 11.30 -13.11 -8.49
C GLY A 160 11.34 -11.74 -9.17
N LEU A 161 10.69 -10.75 -8.54
CA LEU A 161 10.52 -9.38 -9.05
C LEU A 161 10.71 -8.34 -7.95
N LEU A 162 11.53 -7.34 -8.19
CA LEU A 162 11.63 -6.14 -7.35
C LEU A 162 10.97 -4.94 -8.06
N LEU A 163 9.92 -4.38 -7.44
CA LEU A 163 9.29 -3.13 -7.87
C LEU A 163 9.96 -1.94 -7.19
N ALA A 164 10.66 -1.10 -7.92
CA ALA A 164 11.23 0.13 -7.40
C ALA A 164 10.43 1.35 -7.89
N GLY A 165 10.23 2.34 -7.04
CA GLY A 165 9.52 3.56 -7.43
C GLY A 165 9.32 4.51 -6.27
N PRO A 166 9.04 5.80 -6.55
CA PRO A 166 8.77 6.80 -5.53
C PRO A 166 7.45 6.50 -4.78
N PRO A 167 7.16 7.22 -3.68
CA PRO A 167 5.86 7.15 -3.01
C PRO A 167 4.71 7.41 -4.00
N ALA A 168 3.61 6.66 -3.84
CA ALA A 168 2.43 6.75 -4.69
C ALA A 168 2.65 6.39 -6.19
N ALA A 169 3.74 5.72 -6.55
CA ALA A 169 3.98 5.19 -7.89
C ALA A 169 3.13 3.97 -8.27
N GLY A 170 2.29 3.47 -7.36
CA GLY A 170 1.39 2.34 -7.60
C GLY A 170 1.99 0.95 -7.27
N LYS A 171 3.13 0.89 -6.56
CA LYS A 171 3.80 -0.37 -6.17
C LYS A 171 2.84 -1.36 -5.49
N THR A 172 2.18 -0.95 -4.41
CA THR A 172 1.24 -1.77 -3.64
C THR A 172 0.07 -2.27 -4.49
N THR A 173 -0.43 -1.42 -5.41
CA THR A 173 -1.52 -1.79 -6.33
C THR A 173 -1.07 -2.87 -7.32
N LEU A 174 0.13 -2.75 -7.85
CA LEU A 174 0.72 -3.75 -8.75
C LEU A 174 1.02 -5.07 -8.02
N LEU A 175 1.58 -5.02 -6.80
CA LEU A 175 1.84 -6.20 -5.98
C LEU A 175 0.55 -6.98 -5.69
N ARG A 176 -0.53 -6.26 -5.35
CA ARG A 176 -1.84 -6.84 -5.07
C ARG A 176 -2.41 -7.56 -6.30
N ASP A 177 -2.37 -6.92 -7.47
CA ASP A 177 -2.89 -7.52 -8.69
C ASP A 177 -2.01 -8.67 -9.20
N LEU A 178 -0.68 -8.60 -9.00
CA LEU A 178 0.23 -9.73 -9.24
C LEU A 178 -0.14 -10.94 -8.36
N ALA A 179 -0.28 -10.73 -7.05
CA ALA A 179 -0.69 -11.79 -6.13
C ALA A 179 -2.01 -12.41 -6.55
N ARG A 180 -3.01 -11.57 -6.88
CA ARG A 180 -4.33 -11.99 -7.35
C ARG A 180 -4.24 -12.85 -8.61
N GLN A 181 -3.51 -12.42 -9.62
CA GLN A 181 -3.43 -13.14 -10.91
C GLN A 181 -2.67 -14.46 -10.76
N LEU A 182 -1.59 -14.50 -9.96
CA LEU A 182 -0.85 -15.72 -9.67
C LEU A 182 -1.69 -16.73 -8.90
N ALA A 183 -2.31 -16.30 -7.81
CA ALA A 183 -3.13 -17.17 -6.96
C ALA A 183 -4.52 -17.47 -7.56
N GLY A 184 -5.00 -16.63 -8.48
CA GLY A 184 -6.26 -16.81 -9.20
C GLY A 184 -6.17 -17.69 -10.42
N GLY A 185 -4.97 -18.10 -10.84
CA GLY A 185 -4.77 -18.98 -12.01
C GLY A 185 -4.81 -18.27 -13.35
N GLU A 186 -4.86 -16.93 -13.39
CA GLU A 186 -4.90 -16.14 -14.64
C GLU A 186 -3.62 -16.28 -15.47
N THR A 187 -2.54 -16.75 -14.85
CA THR A 187 -1.25 -17.05 -15.51
C THR A 187 -1.17 -18.45 -16.13
N GLY A 188 -2.31 -19.14 -16.26
CA GLY A 188 -2.43 -20.50 -16.83
C GLY A 188 -2.43 -21.62 -15.81
N ARG A 189 -2.00 -21.39 -14.57
CA ARG A 189 -2.13 -22.32 -13.44
C ARG A 189 -2.25 -21.57 -12.11
N PHE A 190 -2.90 -22.18 -11.14
CA PHE A 190 -2.91 -21.69 -9.76
C PHE A 190 -1.54 -21.82 -9.12
N ARG A 191 -1.11 -20.77 -8.44
CA ARG A 191 0.16 -20.72 -7.69
C ARG A 191 -0.13 -20.55 -6.21
N LYS A 192 0.66 -21.21 -5.36
CA LYS A 192 0.62 -20.93 -3.92
C LYS A 192 1.32 -19.61 -3.66
N VAL A 193 0.53 -18.59 -3.31
CA VAL A 193 1.03 -17.26 -2.99
C VAL A 193 0.86 -17.00 -1.49
N THR A 194 1.87 -16.48 -0.84
CA THR A 194 1.72 -15.94 0.52
C THR A 194 2.04 -14.46 0.50
N VAL A 195 1.10 -13.67 0.98
CA VAL A 195 1.25 -12.21 1.18
C VAL A 195 1.60 -11.95 2.63
N VAL A 196 2.71 -11.24 2.88
CA VAL A 196 3.07 -10.72 4.21
C VAL A 196 2.76 -9.23 4.24
N ASP A 197 1.71 -8.90 4.98
CA ASP A 197 1.09 -7.56 5.01
C ASP A 197 1.18 -6.95 6.42
N GLU A 198 2.31 -6.32 6.73
CA GLU A 198 2.55 -5.71 8.04
C GLU A 198 1.62 -4.52 8.30
N ARG A 199 1.32 -3.72 7.27
CA ARG A 199 0.57 -2.45 7.39
C ARG A 199 -0.89 -2.53 6.94
N GLY A 200 -1.38 -3.69 6.56
CA GLY A 200 -2.73 -3.85 6.01
C GLY A 200 -2.95 -3.15 4.67
N GLU A 201 -1.88 -2.92 3.89
CA GLU A 201 -1.98 -2.22 2.60
C GLU A 201 -2.17 -3.16 1.41
N LEU A 202 -1.74 -4.42 1.52
CA LEU A 202 -1.90 -5.42 0.46
C LEU A 202 -3.25 -6.14 0.56
N ALA A 203 -3.53 -6.76 1.69
CA ALA A 203 -4.73 -7.55 1.91
C ALA A 203 -5.88 -6.75 2.54
N GLY A 204 -5.56 -5.73 3.35
CA GLY A 204 -6.56 -4.96 4.08
C GLY A 204 -7.40 -5.84 4.98
N CYS A 205 -6.80 -6.78 5.72
CA CYS A 205 -7.52 -7.75 6.51
C CYS A 205 -8.45 -7.09 7.54
N TRP A 206 -9.69 -7.55 7.58
CA TRP A 206 -10.68 -7.20 8.58
C TRP A 206 -11.21 -8.47 9.22
N GLN A 207 -11.10 -8.59 10.55
CA GLN A 207 -11.48 -9.79 11.31
C GLN A 207 -10.91 -11.11 10.73
N GLY A 208 -9.66 -11.07 10.23
CA GLY A 208 -8.99 -12.23 9.63
C GLY A 208 -9.30 -12.46 8.15
N GLU A 209 -10.26 -11.76 7.56
CA GLU A 209 -10.63 -11.89 6.15
C GLU A 209 -9.93 -10.83 5.30
N PRO A 210 -9.18 -11.20 4.24
CA PRO A 210 -8.68 -10.25 3.24
C PRO A 210 -9.84 -9.50 2.58
N GLN A 211 -9.76 -8.18 2.55
CA GLN A 211 -10.79 -7.33 1.94
C GLN A 211 -10.48 -7.00 0.47
N HIS A 212 -9.24 -7.23 0.06
CA HIS A 212 -8.83 -7.16 -1.34
C HIS A 212 -8.79 -8.56 -1.93
N ASP A 213 -9.21 -8.66 -3.21
CA ASP A 213 -9.10 -9.88 -3.98
C ASP A 213 -7.61 -10.18 -4.26
N LEU A 214 -7.08 -11.22 -3.62
CA LEU A 214 -5.72 -11.69 -3.79
C LEU A 214 -5.63 -13.05 -4.52
N GLY A 215 -6.78 -13.55 -5.00
CA GLY A 215 -6.89 -14.85 -5.64
C GLY A 215 -7.11 -16.01 -4.65
N ILE A 216 -7.68 -17.12 -5.14
CA ILE A 216 -8.20 -18.22 -4.31
C ILE A 216 -7.11 -19.08 -3.65
N CYS A 217 -5.86 -19.03 -4.12
CA CYS A 217 -4.72 -19.77 -3.59
C CYS A 217 -3.74 -18.83 -2.87
N CYS A 218 -4.23 -17.74 -2.28
CA CYS A 218 -3.41 -16.77 -1.54
C CYS A 218 -3.63 -16.91 -0.03
N ASP A 219 -2.56 -17.18 0.69
CA ASP A 219 -2.51 -17.09 2.14
C ASP A 219 -2.04 -15.71 2.57
N VAL A 220 -2.57 -15.17 3.68
CA VAL A 220 -2.20 -13.84 4.18
C VAL A 220 -1.71 -13.95 5.62
N ILE A 221 -0.55 -13.37 5.88
CA ILE A 221 -0.03 -13.11 7.22
C ILE A 221 -0.06 -11.59 7.44
N SER A 222 -0.89 -11.12 8.35
CA SER A 222 -1.10 -9.69 8.61
C SER A 222 -0.89 -9.33 10.07
N GLY A 223 -0.64 -8.04 10.34
CA GLY A 223 -0.57 -7.50 11.70
C GLY A 223 0.64 -7.95 12.53
N CYS A 224 1.71 -8.41 11.88
CA CYS A 224 2.97 -8.75 12.53
C CYS A 224 4.16 -8.09 11.81
N PRO A 225 5.30 -7.88 12.49
CA PRO A 225 6.52 -7.42 11.86
C PRO A 225 6.88 -8.29 10.65
N LYS A 226 7.16 -7.66 9.52
CA LYS A 226 7.37 -8.32 8.22
C LYS A 226 8.40 -9.45 8.27
N ALA A 227 9.53 -9.25 8.94
CA ALA A 227 10.56 -10.28 9.07
C ALA A 227 10.01 -11.54 9.74
N LEU A 228 9.21 -11.42 10.80
CA LEU A 228 8.59 -12.56 11.48
C LEU A 228 7.54 -13.24 10.59
N GLY A 229 6.72 -12.46 9.88
CA GLY A 229 5.72 -12.97 8.95
C GLY A 229 6.36 -13.77 7.80
N ILE A 230 7.48 -13.30 7.23
CA ILE A 230 8.23 -14.02 6.19
C ILE A 230 8.72 -15.38 6.71
N LEU A 231 9.34 -15.42 7.89
CA LEU A 231 9.82 -16.66 8.48
C LEU A 231 8.69 -17.64 8.80
N GLN A 232 7.53 -17.12 9.25
CA GLN A 232 6.34 -17.93 9.50
C GLN A 232 5.78 -18.50 8.19
N ALA A 233 5.68 -17.68 7.13
CA ALA A 233 5.23 -18.09 5.81
C ALA A 233 6.03 -19.29 5.28
N VAL A 234 7.35 -19.17 5.34
CA VAL A 234 8.27 -20.22 4.88
C VAL A 234 8.09 -21.52 5.65
N ARG A 235 7.99 -21.44 6.97
CA ARG A 235 7.91 -22.62 7.84
C ARG A 235 6.56 -23.34 7.77
N ALA A 236 5.47 -22.59 7.59
CA ALA A 236 4.12 -23.13 7.75
C ALA A 236 3.34 -23.28 6.45
N LEU A 237 3.58 -22.45 5.43
CA LEU A 237 2.72 -22.35 4.26
C LEU A 237 3.37 -22.88 2.97
N SER A 238 4.70 -22.99 2.92
CA SER A 238 5.44 -23.48 1.75
C SER A 238 5.02 -22.77 0.45
N PRO A 239 5.16 -21.43 0.34
CA PRO A 239 4.73 -20.67 -0.81
C PRO A 239 5.59 -20.95 -2.04
N GLU A 240 4.99 -20.94 -3.24
CA GLU A 240 5.73 -20.80 -4.51
C GLU A 240 6.17 -19.35 -4.69
N PHE A 241 5.32 -18.39 -4.29
CA PHE A 241 5.60 -16.95 -4.34
C PHE A 241 5.35 -16.31 -2.97
N LEU A 242 6.33 -15.57 -2.50
CA LEU A 242 6.18 -14.70 -1.32
C LEU A 242 6.13 -13.26 -1.78
N VAL A 243 5.04 -12.58 -1.42
CA VAL A 243 4.78 -11.18 -1.77
C VAL A 243 4.83 -10.32 -0.51
N CYS A 244 5.65 -9.26 -0.52
CA CYS A 244 5.67 -8.27 0.56
C CYS A 244 5.89 -6.86 0.01
N ASP A 245 5.32 -5.87 0.69
CA ASP A 245 5.52 -4.46 0.33
C ASP A 245 6.69 -3.86 1.11
N GLU A 246 7.36 -2.91 0.51
CA GLU A 246 8.32 -1.97 1.11
C GLU A 246 9.44 -2.60 1.96
N VAL A 247 10.44 -3.19 1.30
CA VAL A 247 11.65 -3.68 1.99
C VAL A 247 12.43 -2.50 2.57
N GLY A 248 12.57 -2.45 3.91
CA GLY A 248 13.09 -1.28 4.62
C GLY A 248 14.33 -1.51 5.48
N ASN A 249 14.42 -2.64 6.19
CA ASN A 249 15.46 -2.84 7.21
C ASN A 249 16.25 -4.15 7.03
N GLY A 250 17.37 -4.28 7.77
CA GLY A 250 18.28 -5.43 7.67
C GLY A 250 17.63 -6.75 8.10
N GLY A 251 16.75 -6.74 9.09
CA GLY A 251 16.05 -7.95 9.54
C GLY A 251 15.10 -8.51 8.49
N GLU A 252 14.46 -7.64 7.71
CA GLU A 252 13.64 -8.05 6.58
C GLU A 252 14.47 -8.66 5.46
N VAL A 253 15.65 -8.08 5.16
CA VAL A 253 16.61 -8.62 4.19
C VAL A 253 17.04 -10.02 4.58
N GLU A 254 17.39 -10.23 5.85
CA GLU A 254 17.81 -11.54 6.36
C GLU A 254 16.67 -12.58 6.23
N ALA A 255 15.45 -12.21 6.59
CA ALA A 255 14.29 -13.09 6.44
C ALA A 255 14.00 -13.44 4.96
N LEU A 256 14.13 -12.49 4.04
CA LEU A 256 13.98 -12.71 2.60
C LEU A 256 15.06 -13.64 2.05
N LEU A 257 16.32 -13.49 2.50
CA LEU A 257 17.40 -14.40 2.14
C LEU A 257 17.14 -15.85 2.62
N GLN A 258 16.61 -16.02 3.83
CA GLN A 258 16.19 -17.33 4.31
C GLN A 258 15.05 -17.93 3.46
N CYS A 259 14.09 -17.10 3.04
CA CYS A 259 13.01 -17.52 2.14
C CYS A 259 13.56 -17.99 0.78
N LEU A 260 14.54 -17.29 0.22
CA LEU A 260 15.16 -17.66 -1.05
C LEU A 260 15.72 -19.08 -1.03
N HIS A 261 16.33 -19.51 0.09
CA HIS A 261 16.88 -20.86 0.24
C HIS A 261 15.83 -21.98 0.23
N THR A 262 14.56 -21.68 0.35
CA THR A 262 13.46 -22.65 0.27
C THR A 262 12.95 -22.88 -1.15
N GLY A 263 13.45 -22.11 -2.11
CA GLY A 263 13.02 -22.17 -3.51
C GLY A 263 11.80 -21.31 -3.83
N ALA A 264 11.27 -20.55 -2.88
CA ALA A 264 10.19 -19.61 -3.14
C ALA A 264 10.68 -18.40 -3.95
N SER A 265 9.92 -17.97 -4.94
CA SER A 265 10.17 -16.75 -5.69
C SER A 265 9.69 -15.52 -4.91
N LEU A 266 10.53 -14.49 -4.83
CA LEU A 266 10.23 -13.27 -4.07
C LEU A 266 9.64 -12.20 -4.97
N ILE A 267 8.58 -11.57 -4.54
CA ILE A 267 8.00 -10.39 -5.18
C ILE A 267 7.90 -9.31 -4.10
N ALA A 268 8.68 -8.24 -4.27
CA ALA A 268 8.74 -7.19 -3.26
C ALA A 268 8.79 -5.80 -3.86
N SER A 269 8.56 -4.78 -3.04
CA SER A 269 8.78 -3.41 -3.45
C SER A 269 9.82 -2.69 -2.59
N ILE A 270 10.38 -1.62 -3.15
CA ILE A 270 11.32 -0.73 -2.47
C ILE A 270 11.14 0.71 -2.95
N HIS A 271 11.42 1.67 -2.07
CA HIS A 271 11.43 3.07 -2.46
C HIS A 271 12.75 3.43 -3.15
N ALA A 272 12.70 3.66 -4.46
CA ALA A 272 13.78 4.26 -5.24
C ALA A 272 13.19 4.83 -6.54
N GLY A 273 13.45 6.09 -6.83
CA GLY A 273 12.96 6.77 -8.03
C GLY A 273 13.81 6.53 -9.28
N THR A 274 15.07 6.13 -9.11
CA THR A 274 16.02 5.86 -10.19
C THR A 274 16.86 4.62 -9.89
N LYS A 275 17.57 4.11 -10.94
CA LYS A 275 18.54 3.01 -10.79
C LYS A 275 19.66 3.37 -9.81
N GLU A 276 20.19 4.57 -9.91
CA GLU A 276 21.26 5.06 -9.06
C GLU A 276 20.81 5.12 -7.59
N GLU A 277 19.59 5.57 -7.35
CA GLU A 277 19.01 5.56 -6.01
C GLU A 277 18.83 4.13 -5.48
N LEU A 278 18.33 3.22 -6.32
CA LEU A 278 18.17 1.81 -5.97
C LEU A 278 19.52 1.17 -5.59
N LEU A 279 20.55 1.39 -6.39
CA LEU A 279 21.90 0.84 -6.18
C LEU A 279 22.65 1.49 -4.99
N ARG A 280 22.19 2.62 -4.49
CA ARG A 280 22.69 3.21 -3.22
C ARG A 280 22.04 2.58 -1.97
N ARG A 281 21.00 1.80 -2.12
CA ARG A 281 20.33 1.15 -0.99
C ARG A 281 20.99 -0.20 -0.67
N PRO A 282 21.64 -0.35 0.49
CA PRO A 282 22.33 -1.59 0.86
C PRO A 282 21.39 -2.81 0.82
N GLN A 283 20.13 -2.62 1.24
CA GLN A 283 19.11 -3.68 1.23
C GLN A 283 18.87 -4.23 -0.18
N ALA A 284 18.70 -3.33 -1.16
CA ALA A 284 18.49 -3.72 -2.55
C ALA A 284 19.70 -4.45 -3.11
N VAL A 285 20.90 -3.89 -2.92
CA VAL A 285 22.15 -4.47 -3.44
C VAL A 285 22.41 -5.86 -2.84
N THR A 286 22.18 -6.04 -1.53
CA THR A 286 22.33 -7.33 -0.86
C THR A 286 21.40 -8.38 -1.46
N LEU A 287 20.12 -8.07 -1.64
CA LEU A 287 19.15 -8.99 -2.20
C LEU A 287 19.40 -9.29 -3.68
N LEU A 288 19.77 -8.28 -4.48
CA LEU A 288 20.10 -8.47 -5.89
C LEU A 288 21.33 -9.35 -6.07
N ARG A 289 22.40 -9.12 -5.29
CA ARG A 289 23.64 -9.95 -5.32
C ARG A 289 23.41 -11.38 -4.87
N ALA A 290 22.46 -11.59 -3.95
CA ALA A 290 22.05 -12.92 -3.53
C ALA A 290 21.15 -13.64 -4.56
N GLY A 291 20.78 -13.00 -5.67
CA GLY A 291 19.88 -13.58 -6.66
C GLY A 291 18.42 -13.67 -6.22
N ALA A 292 18.02 -12.87 -5.23
CA ALA A 292 16.65 -12.85 -4.72
C ALA A 292 15.62 -12.38 -5.76
N PHE A 293 16.05 -11.61 -6.73
CA PHE A 293 15.22 -11.09 -7.81
C PHE A 293 15.89 -11.31 -9.16
N GLY A 294 15.16 -11.86 -10.12
CA GLY A 294 15.61 -12.01 -11.50
C GLY A 294 15.41 -10.74 -12.34
N ALA A 295 14.42 -9.93 -11.96
CA ALA A 295 14.08 -8.70 -12.65
C ALA A 295 13.80 -7.55 -11.68
N VAL A 296 14.04 -6.34 -12.17
CA VAL A 296 13.72 -5.08 -11.50
C VAL A 296 12.85 -4.24 -12.43
N ALA A 297 11.69 -3.77 -11.94
CA ALA A 297 10.86 -2.81 -12.63
C ALA A 297 10.92 -1.46 -11.91
N LEU A 298 11.38 -0.41 -12.60
CA LEU A 298 11.29 0.95 -12.09
C LEU A 298 9.99 1.58 -12.57
N LEU A 299 9.24 2.09 -11.61
CA LEU A 299 7.94 2.71 -11.85
C LEU A 299 8.06 4.22 -11.96
N GLY A 300 7.18 4.79 -12.75
CA GLY A 300 7.04 6.22 -12.95
C GLY A 300 6.61 6.98 -11.71
N SER A 301 6.40 8.28 -11.91
CA SER A 301 6.02 9.20 -10.86
C SER A 301 4.55 9.00 -10.42
N ARG A 302 4.16 9.72 -9.37
CA ARG A 302 2.77 9.84 -8.90
C ARG A 302 1.77 10.28 -9.98
N GLU A 303 2.24 10.92 -11.03
CA GLU A 303 1.39 11.42 -12.12
C GLU A 303 0.94 10.32 -13.07
N ALA A 304 1.73 9.24 -13.17
CA ALA A 304 1.41 8.06 -13.97
C ALA A 304 1.62 6.77 -13.15
N PRO A 305 0.83 6.53 -12.09
CA PRO A 305 1.02 5.40 -11.19
C PRO A 305 0.79 4.07 -11.91
N GLY A 306 1.67 3.11 -11.65
CA GLY A 306 1.66 1.78 -12.27
C GLY A 306 2.35 1.71 -13.64
N THR A 307 2.88 2.84 -14.15
CA THR A 307 3.64 2.84 -15.40
C THR A 307 5.05 2.33 -15.18
N ILE A 308 5.45 1.32 -15.93
CA ILE A 308 6.82 0.80 -15.94
C ILE A 308 7.66 1.69 -16.83
N CYS A 309 8.59 2.44 -16.25
CA CYS A 309 9.52 3.31 -16.98
C CYS A 309 10.73 2.53 -17.49
N GLU A 310 11.26 1.64 -16.65
CA GLU A 310 12.42 0.84 -16.98
C GLU A 310 12.23 -0.60 -16.48
N TRP A 311 12.79 -1.53 -17.24
CA TRP A 311 12.81 -2.95 -16.93
C TRP A 311 14.21 -3.50 -17.11
N GLU A 312 14.81 -4.04 -16.06
CA GLU A 312 16.18 -4.54 -16.07
C GLU A 312 16.25 -5.97 -15.55
N LYS A 313 17.13 -6.77 -16.11
CA LYS A 313 17.55 -8.01 -15.42
C LYS A 313 18.48 -7.63 -14.26
N ALA A 314 18.29 -8.28 -13.13
CA ALA A 314 19.09 -7.96 -11.93
C ALA A 314 20.60 -8.11 -12.16
N GLY A 315 21.05 -9.11 -12.92
CA GLY A 315 22.45 -9.30 -13.27
C GLY A 315 23.03 -8.16 -14.11
N ASP A 316 22.27 -7.66 -15.10
CA ASP A 316 22.73 -6.57 -15.97
C ASP A 316 22.83 -5.25 -15.16
N LEU A 317 21.89 -5.02 -14.25
CA LEU A 317 21.89 -3.85 -13.37
C LEU A 317 23.12 -3.86 -12.42
N LEU A 318 23.48 -5.01 -11.85
CA LEU A 318 24.66 -5.15 -11.01
C LEU A 318 25.96 -4.98 -11.80
N ALA A 319 26.05 -5.54 -13.02
CA ALA A 319 27.23 -5.39 -13.87
C ALA A 319 27.49 -3.93 -14.23
N GLN A 320 26.45 -3.16 -14.50
CA GLN A 320 26.56 -1.70 -14.73
C GLN A 320 27.06 -0.97 -13.47
N ALA A 321 26.60 -1.36 -12.28
CA ALA A 321 27.02 -0.76 -11.02
C ALA A 321 28.52 -1.04 -10.73
N ASP A 322 28.98 -2.28 -10.91
CA ASP A 322 30.36 -2.68 -10.67
C ASP A 322 31.30 -2.06 -11.73
N GLY A 323 30.87 -1.95 -12.99
CA GLY A 323 31.62 -1.27 -14.07
C GLY A 323 31.79 0.23 -13.81
N ASN A 324 30.77 0.90 -13.31
CA ASN A 324 30.86 2.32 -12.95
C ASN A 324 31.74 2.56 -11.72
N ALA A 325 31.78 1.63 -10.76
CA ALA A 325 32.64 1.69 -9.61
C ALA A 325 34.14 1.55 -10.01
N ALA A 326 34.45 0.64 -10.95
CA ALA A 326 35.79 0.47 -11.48
C ALA A 326 36.29 1.70 -12.27
N ALA A 327 35.43 2.29 -13.09
CA ALA A 327 35.76 3.53 -13.84
C ALA A 327 35.92 4.77 -12.96
N GLY A 328 35.25 4.80 -11.78
CA GLY A 328 35.38 5.85 -10.77
C GLY A 328 36.70 5.79 -9.99
N SER A 329 37.21 4.56 -9.73
CA SER A 329 38.47 4.37 -9.00
C SER A 329 39.73 4.72 -9.82
N ASP A 330 39.66 4.57 -11.14
CA ASP A 330 40.77 4.95 -12.04
C ASP A 330 40.96 6.48 -12.21
N ARG A 331 39.94 7.29 -11.90
CA ARG A 331 40.03 8.74 -11.96
C ARG A 331 40.66 9.40 -10.72
N SER A 332 40.84 8.67 -9.63
CA SER A 332 41.42 9.20 -8.38
C SER A 332 42.93 8.98 -8.23
N PHE A 333 43.58 8.27 -9.16
CA PHE A 333 45.04 7.96 -9.08
C PHE A 333 45.92 8.81 -9.96
N CYS A 334 45.41 9.79 -10.71
CA CYS A 334 46.19 10.66 -11.57
C CYS A 334 46.18 12.12 -11.14
N ARG A 335 46.67 12.41 -9.92
CA ARG A 335 47.19 13.76 -9.57
C ARG A 335 47.97 13.70 -8.25
N VAL A 336 49.22 13.29 -8.31
CA VAL A 336 50.34 13.85 -7.53
C VAL A 336 51.63 13.34 -8.20
N SER A 337 52.20 14.10 -9.12
CA SER A 337 53.63 14.13 -9.37
C SER A 337 53.92 15.39 -10.18
N GLY A 338 54.52 16.36 -9.57
CA GLY A 338 55.06 17.51 -10.24
C GLY A 338 55.15 18.75 -9.37
N VAL A 339 56.12 18.77 -8.49
CA VAL A 339 56.81 20.02 -8.12
C VAL A 339 58.28 19.67 -7.95
N ALA A 340 59.07 20.23 -8.81
CA ALA A 340 60.46 20.61 -8.59
C ALA A 340 60.49 22.06 -8.18
#